data_6b08c937c153132b9e9dddb7e40767d9
#
_entry.id   6b08c937c153132b9e9dddb7e40767d9
#
_cell.length_a   1.000
_cell.length_b   1.000
_cell.length_c   1.000
_cell.angle_alpha   90.00
_cell.angle_beta   90.00
_cell.angle_gamma   90.00
#
_symmetry.space_group_name_H-M   'P 1'
#
loop_
_entity.id
_entity.type
_entity.pdbx_description
1 polymer ?
#
loop_
_entity_poly.entity_id
_entity_poly.type
_entity_poly.pdbx_seq_one_letter_code
_entity_poly.pdbx_strand_id
1 'polypeptide(L)'
;IRPLNYPPEFEGSGYIIQDLGYAKVAVINLIGRVNMSPANCPFRAVENLLKRIESDIIVVDMHAETTSERLAMGNFLDGKVQVVFGTHTHVQTADEHILPGGTGYISDLGMTGIMDSILGVKKEIILNYYYNAGKHYRFEKEENGDVWFNGCVFEIDNKTKSVVDIERLRFS
;
A
#
# COMPACT_ATOMS: atom_id res chain seq x y z
N ILE A 1 3.50 -9.83 7.33
CA ILE A 1 3.57 -8.66 8.22
C ILE A 1 2.19 -8.14 8.52
N ARG A 2 2.02 -7.40 9.61
CA ARG A 2 0.81 -6.67 10.00
C ARG A 2 1.08 -5.17 10.03
N PRO A 3 0.05 -4.31 10.15
CA PRO A 3 0.31 -2.89 10.35
C PRO A 3 1.19 -2.60 11.59
N LEU A 4 2.23 -1.80 11.40
CA LEU A 4 3.18 -1.41 12.45
C LEU A 4 2.49 -0.66 13.60
N ASN A 5 1.46 0.11 13.26
CA ASN A 5 0.70 0.92 14.22
C ASN A 5 -0.49 0.19 14.87
N TYR A 6 -0.61 -1.13 14.69
CA TYR A 6 -1.50 -1.94 15.53
C TYR A 6 -0.97 -2.04 16.96
N PRO A 7 -1.84 -2.27 17.94
CA PRO A 7 -1.43 -2.57 19.30
C PRO A 7 -0.42 -3.73 19.37
N PRO A 8 0.55 -3.70 20.30
CA PRO A 8 1.63 -4.69 20.37
C PRO A 8 1.14 -6.11 20.68
N GLU A 9 -0.07 -6.25 21.22
CA GLU A 9 -0.71 -7.54 21.56
C GLU A 9 -1.13 -8.36 20.32
N PHE A 10 -1.22 -7.71 19.14
CA PHE A 10 -1.49 -8.41 17.89
C PHE A 10 -0.26 -9.19 17.43
N GLU A 11 -0.48 -10.44 17.00
CA GLU A 11 0.57 -11.30 16.48
C GLU A 11 1.19 -10.77 15.19
N GLY A 12 2.45 -11.09 14.95
CA GLY A 12 3.20 -10.73 13.76
C GLY A 12 4.07 -9.48 13.93
N SER A 13 4.80 -9.13 12.88
CA SER A 13 5.69 -7.97 12.82
C SER A 13 5.13 -6.86 11.95
N GLY A 14 5.38 -5.61 12.33
CA GLY A 14 5.00 -4.43 11.54
C GLY A 14 5.94 -4.14 10.36
N TYR A 15 7.07 -4.83 10.30
CA TYR A 15 8.05 -4.74 9.22
C TYR A 15 8.86 -6.02 9.11
N ILE A 16 9.50 -6.20 7.96
CA ILE A 16 10.55 -7.21 7.74
C ILE A 16 11.76 -6.53 7.12
N ILE A 17 12.93 -7.14 7.28
CA ILE A 17 14.14 -6.77 6.54
C ILE A 17 14.59 -8.00 5.77
N GLN A 18 14.67 -7.84 4.45
CA GLN A 18 15.17 -8.87 3.55
C GLN A 18 16.59 -8.50 3.12
N ASP A 19 17.55 -9.36 3.41
CA ASP A 19 18.91 -9.22 2.92
C ASP A 19 19.03 -9.88 1.54
N LEU A 20 19.37 -9.07 0.53
CA LEU A 20 19.57 -9.52 -0.85
C LEU A 20 21.05 -9.77 -1.18
N GLY A 21 21.95 -9.65 -0.18
CA GLY A 21 23.39 -9.81 -0.34
C GLY A 21 24.10 -8.52 -0.80
N TYR A 22 23.46 -7.73 -1.65
CA TYR A 22 23.97 -6.42 -2.12
C TYR A 22 23.24 -5.21 -1.51
N ALA A 23 22.10 -5.42 -0.90
CA ALA A 23 21.32 -4.41 -0.17
C ALA A 23 20.35 -5.08 0.81
N LYS A 24 20.11 -4.41 1.93
CA LYS A 24 19.03 -4.75 2.87
C LYS A 24 17.80 -3.91 2.54
N VAL A 25 16.67 -4.59 2.30
CA VAL A 25 15.39 -3.96 1.98
C VAL A 25 14.44 -4.14 3.16
N ALA A 26 14.02 -3.04 3.77
CA ALA A 26 12.95 -3.07 4.77
C ALA A 26 11.61 -2.82 4.09
N VAL A 27 10.62 -3.65 4.42
CA VAL A 27 9.22 -3.47 4.03
C VAL A 27 8.40 -3.22 5.28
N ILE A 28 7.73 -2.09 5.34
CA ILE A 28 6.92 -1.62 6.48
C ILE A 28 5.47 -1.53 6.03
N ASN A 29 4.54 -2.07 6.82
CA ASN A 29 3.12 -1.86 6.58
C ASN A 29 2.54 -0.91 7.64
N LEU A 30 1.71 0.02 7.21
CA LEU A 30 0.98 0.98 8.04
C LEU A 30 -0.51 0.94 7.69
N ILE A 31 -1.37 1.22 8.66
CA ILE A 31 -2.80 1.40 8.42
C ILE A 31 -3.23 2.83 8.76
N GLY A 32 -4.09 3.39 7.90
CA GLY A 32 -4.73 4.69 8.13
C GLY A 32 -5.71 4.66 9.30
N ARG A 33 -6.27 5.81 9.63
CA ARG A 33 -7.19 5.98 10.76
C ARG A 33 -8.56 6.50 10.33
N VAL A 34 -8.62 7.18 9.19
CA VAL A 34 -9.88 7.74 8.68
C VAL A 34 -10.67 6.64 7.97
N ASN A 35 -11.85 6.33 8.50
CA ASN A 35 -12.72 5.23 8.03
C ASN A 35 -12.04 3.83 8.01
N MET A 36 -11.06 3.63 8.90
CA MET A 36 -10.33 2.38 9.05
C MET A 36 -10.56 1.80 10.45
N SER A 37 -10.13 0.55 10.65
CA SER A 37 -10.13 -0.05 11.99
C SER A 37 -9.27 0.77 12.96
N PRO A 38 -9.65 0.84 14.26
CA PRO A 38 -8.89 1.59 15.25
C PRO A 38 -7.42 1.16 15.31
N ALA A 39 -6.53 2.13 15.20
CA ALA A 39 -5.08 1.92 15.25
C ALA A 39 -4.38 3.14 15.86
N ASN A 40 -3.14 2.94 16.29
CA ASN A 40 -2.26 4.02 16.73
C ASN A 40 -1.88 4.94 15.57
N CYS A 41 -1.30 6.10 15.85
CA CYS A 41 -0.88 7.05 14.83
C CYS A 41 0.21 6.46 13.92
N PRO A 42 -0.04 6.29 12.61
CA PRO A 42 0.94 5.69 11.68
C PRO A 42 2.19 6.57 11.52
N PHE A 43 2.04 7.89 11.55
CA PHE A 43 3.15 8.84 11.45
C PHE A 43 4.14 8.68 12.62
N ARG A 44 3.65 8.61 13.85
CA ARG A 44 4.47 8.39 15.03
C ARG A 44 5.11 7.00 15.04
N ALA A 45 4.36 6.00 14.58
CA ALA A 45 4.87 4.63 14.54
C ALA A 45 6.05 4.49 13.57
N VAL A 46 5.92 4.99 12.34
CA VAL A 46 7.00 4.93 11.37
C VAL A 46 8.18 5.80 11.75
N GLU A 47 7.94 7.01 12.26
CA GLU A 47 9.02 7.90 12.74
C GLU A 47 9.89 7.24 13.84
N ASN A 48 9.23 6.55 14.78
CA ASN A 48 9.94 5.83 15.83
C ASN A 48 10.72 4.62 15.31
N LEU A 49 10.21 3.95 14.27
CA LEU A 49 10.92 2.84 13.63
C LEU A 49 12.15 3.36 12.86
N LEU A 50 11.99 4.44 12.09
CA LEU A 50 13.09 5.02 11.29
C LEU A 50 14.31 5.44 12.12
N LYS A 51 14.14 5.74 13.41
CA LYS A 51 15.26 6.07 14.32
C LYS A 51 16.17 4.88 14.64
N ARG A 52 15.74 3.64 14.36
CA ARG A 52 16.42 2.41 14.79
C ARG A 52 16.51 1.31 13.74
N ILE A 53 15.87 1.51 12.58
CA ILE A 53 15.91 0.52 11.50
C ILE A 53 17.23 0.65 10.75
N GLU A 54 17.90 -0.48 10.51
CA GLU A 54 19.14 -0.54 9.75
C GLU A 54 18.85 -1.23 8.40
N SER A 55 18.65 -0.42 7.36
CA SER A 55 18.33 -0.90 6.01
C SER A 55 18.84 0.09 4.96
N ASP A 56 19.24 -0.41 3.80
CA ASP A 56 19.69 0.42 2.68
C ASP A 56 18.53 1.01 1.89
N ILE A 57 17.43 0.26 1.82
CA ILE A 57 16.22 0.61 1.08
C ILE A 57 15.03 0.38 2.01
N ILE A 58 14.14 1.37 2.08
CA ILE A 58 12.91 1.30 2.88
C ILE A 58 11.72 1.50 1.97
N VAL A 59 10.79 0.56 2.02
CA VAL A 59 9.52 0.54 1.27
C VAL A 59 8.38 0.55 2.27
N VAL A 60 7.43 1.46 2.09
CA VAL A 60 6.29 1.65 3.00
C VAL A 60 4.98 1.42 2.25
N ASP A 61 4.21 0.45 2.70
CA ASP A 61 2.80 0.24 2.33
C ASP A 61 1.91 1.02 3.28
N MET A 62 1.21 2.03 2.77
CA MET A 62 0.22 2.80 3.50
C MET A 62 -1.19 2.33 3.16
N HIS A 63 -1.69 1.36 3.92
CA HIS A 63 -3.04 0.82 3.77
C HIS A 63 -4.08 1.77 4.36
N ALA A 64 -4.71 2.61 3.53
CA ALA A 64 -5.61 3.65 3.99
C ALA A 64 -6.77 3.89 3.02
N GLU A 65 -7.95 4.23 3.55
CA GLU A 65 -9.13 4.60 2.76
C GLU A 65 -8.91 5.94 2.06
N THR A 66 -8.43 6.97 2.78
CA THR A 66 -8.43 8.33 2.26
C THR A 66 -7.14 8.67 1.51
N THR A 67 -7.29 9.31 0.35
CA THR A 67 -6.19 9.84 -0.44
C THR A 67 -5.36 10.86 0.36
N SER A 68 -6.01 11.65 1.23
CA SER A 68 -5.33 12.64 2.06
C SER A 68 -4.34 12.02 3.05
N GLU A 69 -4.67 10.88 3.70
CA GLU A 69 -3.71 10.19 4.58
C GLU A 69 -2.53 9.62 3.80
N ARG A 70 -2.77 9.07 2.60
CA ARG A 70 -1.72 8.53 1.73
C ARG A 70 -0.75 9.61 1.26
N LEU A 71 -1.28 10.70 0.70
CA LEU A 71 -0.48 11.87 0.29
C LEU A 71 0.28 12.49 1.46
N ALA A 72 -0.37 12.62 2.63
CA ALA A 72 0.30 13.11 3.82
C ALA A 72 1.45 12.21 4.26
N MET A 73 1.28 10.87 4.21
CA MET A 73 2.35 9.93 4.54
C MET A 73 3.49 9.98 3.51
N GLY A 74 3.19 10.04 2.21
CA GLY A 74 4.19 10.21 1.17
C GLY A 74 5.06 11.45 1.41
N ASN A 75 4.42 12.60 1.60
CA ASN A 75 5.13 13.86 1.87
C ASN A 75 5.87 13.86 3.22
N PHE A 76 5.32 13.22 4.25
CA PHE A 76 6.00 13.09 5.55
C PHE A 76 7.27 12.25 5.47
N LEU A 77 7.28 11.24 4.60
CA LEU A 77 8.39 10.32 4.41
C LEU A 77 9.32 10.72 3.26
N ASP A 78 9.01 11.78 2.52
CA ASP A 78 9.80 12.24 1.40
C ASP A 78 11.26 12.54 1.81
N GLY A 79 12.19 11.93 1.08
CA GLY A 79 13.63 11.97 1.38
C GLY A 79 14.08 11.14 2.58
N LYS A 80 13.18 10.43 3.27
CA LYS A 80 13.50 9.55 4.43
C LYS A 80 13.42 8.07 4.09
N VAL A 81 12.66 7.72 3.04
CA VAL A 81 12.49 6.36 2.54
C VAL A 81 12.52 6.37 1.03
N GLN A 82 12.76 5.22 0.40
CA GLN A 82 12.83 5.14 -1.05
C GLN A 82 11.47 5.09 -1.70
N VAL A 83 10.51 4.34 -1.12
CA VAL A 83 9.21 4.11 -1.73
C VAL A 83 8.10 4.24 -0.70
N VAL A 84 7.03 4.95 -1.08
CA VAL A 84 5.73 4.92 -0.40
C VAL A 84 4.66 4.61 -1.42
N PHE A 85 3.93 3.53 -1.23
CA PHE A 85 2.77 3.21 -2.03
C PHE A 85 1.54 2.97 -1.16
N GLY A 86 0.37 3.25 -1.71
CA GLY A 86 -0.89 2.97 -1.03
C GLY A 86 -1.54 1.68 -1.50
N THR A 87 -2.40 1.16 -0.62
CA THR A 87 -3.29 0.03 -0.88
C THR A 87 -4.66 0.31 -0.23
N HIS A 88 -5.64 -0.50 -0.47
CA HIS A 88 -6.97 -0.55 0.11
C HIS A 88 -8.12 -0.40 -0.89
N THR A 89 -8.07 0.58 -1.79
CA THR A 89 -9.25 0.88 -2.64
C THR A 89 -9.49 -0.14 -3.74
N HIS A 90 -8.53 -1.02 -4.00
CA HIS A 90 -8.54 -1.99 -5.08
C HIS A 90 -8.52 -1.37 -6.49
N VAL A 91 -8.45 -0.05 -6.60
CA VAL A 91 -8.39 0.69 -7.87
C VAL A 91 -7.02 1.35 -8.00
N GLN A 92 -6.28 0.97 -9.05
CA GLN A 92 -4.98 1.56 -9.32
C GLN A 92 -5.13 3.03 -9.68
N THR A 93 -4.37 3.90 -8.98
CA THR A 93 -4.28 5.32 -9.32
C THR A 93 -3.24 5.59 -10.41
N ALA A 94 -3.28 6.77 -11.02
CA ALA A 94 -2.40 7.19 -12.11
C ALA A 94 -1.55 8.41 -11.70
N ASP A 95 -1.11 8.41 -10.45
CA ASP A 95 -0.39 9.51 -9.82
C ASP A 95 1.03 9.13 -9.38
N GLU A 96 1.59 8.08 -10.03
CA GLU A 96 2.97 7.68 -9.79
C GLU A 96 3.95 8.80 -10.14
N HIS A 97 4.81 9.17 -9.23
CA HIS A 97 5.84 10.18 -9.42
C HIS A 97 6.93 10.11 -8.34
N ILE A 98 8.06 10.75 -8.62
CA ILE A 98 9.12 10.97 -7.64
C ILE A 98 8.84 12.27 -6.92
N LEU A 99 8.72 12.22 -5.60
CA LEU A 99 8.54 13.39 -4.75
C LEU A 99 9.82 14.26 -4.72
N PRO A 100 9.72 15.55 -4.36
CA PRO A 100 10.87 16.47 -4.40
C PRO A 100 12.10 16.02 -3.60
N GLY A 101 11.92 15.27 -2.51
CA GLY A 101 13.01 14.69 -1.71
C GLY A 101 13.56 13.36 -2.25
N GLY A 102 13.02 12.84 -3.37
CA GLY A 102 13.51 11.64 -4.05
C GLY A 102 12.76 10.35 -3.72
N THR A 103 11.71 10.40 -2.92
CA THR A 103 10.87 9.22 -2.62
C THR A 103 9.93 8.92 -3.80
N GLY A 104 9.93 7.68 -4.27
CA GLY A 104 8.93 7.22 -5.26
C GLY A 104 7.57 7.01 -4.59
N TYR A 105 6.50 7.50 -5.23
CA TYR A 105 5.16 7.52 -4.68
C TYR A 105 4.08 7.09 -5.68
N ILE A 106 3.08 6.35 -5.19
CA ILE A 106 1.79 6.12 -5.85
C ILE A 106 0.70 5.98 -4.78
N SER A 107 -0.47 6.58 -5.01
CA SER A 107 -1.57 6.58 -4.02
C SER A 107 -2.21 5.22 -3.79
N ASP A 108 -2.38 4.38 -4.82
CA ASP A 108 -2.88 3.01 -4.67
C ASP A 108 -2.39 2.13 -5.82
N LEU A 109 -1.84 0.98 -5.48
CA LEU A 109 -1.38 -0.02 -6.46
C LEU A 109 -2.53 -0.72 -7.19
N GLY A 110 -3.74 -0.66 -6.65
CA GLY A 110 -4.87 -1.46 -7.10
C GLY A 110 -4.81 -2.91 -6.64
N MET A 111 -5.75 -3.71 -7.12
CA MET A 111 -5.80 -5.14 -6.83
C MET A 111 -5.24 -5.98 -7.98
N THR A 112 -4.75 -7.15 -7.66
CA THR A 112 -4.57 -8.26 -8.60
C THR A 112 -5.76 -9.18 -8.46
N GLY A 113 -6.55 -9.40 -9.52
CA GLY A 113 -7.77 -10.19 -9.45
C GLY A 113 -8.65 -10.07 -10.69
N ILE A 114 -9.85 -10.62 -10.60
CA ILE A 114 -10.81 -10.60 -11.71
C ILE A 114 -11.34 -9.17 -11.89
N MET A 115 -11.08 -8.59 -13.06
CA MET A 115 -11.51 -7.22 -13.35
C MET A 115 -13.01 -7.10 -13.60
N ASP A 116 -13.64 -8.14 -14.15
CA ASP A 116 -15.10 -8.17 -14.33
C ASP A 116 -15.84 -8.47 -13.02
N SER A 117 -15.53 -7.69 -12.00
CA SER A 117 -16.07 -7.76 -10.65
C SER A 117 -16.25 -6.35 -10.07
N ILE A 118 -16.85 -6.22 -8.90
CA ILE A 118 -16.80 -4.97 -8.13
C ILE A 118 -15.83 -5.19 -6.96
N LEU A 119 -14.61 -4.68 -7.12
CA LEU A 119 -13.52 -4.80 -6.14
C LEU A 119 -13.20 -6.26 -5.74
N GLY A 120 -13.34 -7.19 -6.71
CA GLY A 120 -13.12 -8.62 -6.48
C GLY A 120 -14.34 -9.41 -6.00
N VAL A 121 -15.49 -8.75 -5.81
CA VAL A 121 -16.75 -9.37 -5.41
C VAL A 121 -17.67 -9.49 -6.63
N LYS A 122 -18.50 -10.55 -6.68
CA LYS A 122 -19.51 -10.76 -7.72
C LYS A 122 -20.42 -9.54 -7.87
N LYS A 123 -20.57 -9.05 -9.09
CA LYS A 123 -21.29 -7.79 -9.39
C LYS A 123 -22.73 -7.80 -8.88
N GLU A 124 -23.44 -8.88 -9.11
CA GLU A 124 -24.85 -8.99 -8.71
C GLU A 124 -25.06 -8.85 -7.20
N ILE A 125 -24.10 -9.31 -6.40
CA ILE A 125 -24.17 -9.18 -4.93
C ILE A 125 -24.04 -7.71 -4.52
N ILE A 126 -23.04 -7.01 -5.06
CA ILE A 126 -22.81 -5.60 -4.73
C ILE A 126 -23.91 -4.71 -5.26
N LEU A 127 -24.39 -4.94 -6.50
CA LEU A 127 -25.51 -4.20 -7.07
C LEU A 127 -26.78 -4.38 -6.24
N ASN A 128 -27.10 -5.60 -5.84
CA ASN A 128 -28.23 -5.87 -4.95
C ASN A 128 -28.07 -5.24 -3.57
N TYR A 129 -26.86 -5.24 -3.02
CA TYR A 129 -26.56 -4.59 -1.73
C TYR A 129 -26.92 -3.10 -1.78
N TYR A 130 -26.44 -2.37 -2.77
CA TYR A 130 -26.71 -0.94 -2.90
C TYR A 130 -28.18 -0.65 -3.28
N TYR A 131 -28.75 -1.44 -4.20
CA TYR A 131 -30.13 -1.24 -4.65
C TYR A 131 -31.15 -1.50 -3.53
N ASN A 132 -30.91 -2.48 -2.67
CA ASN A 132 -31.81 -2.89 -1.59
C ASN A 132 -31.43 -2.33 -0.20
N ALA A 133 -30.77 -1.16 -0.16
CA ALA A 133 -30.43 -0.45 1.06
C ALA A 133 -29.65 -1.28 2.12
N GLY A 134 -28.70 -2.09 1.67
CA GLY A 134 -27.74 -2.74 2.57
C GLY A 134 -28.29 -3.91 3.37
N LYS A 135 -29.34 -4.60 2.91
CA LYS A 135 -29.76 -5.88 3.51
C LYS A 135 -28.57 -6.85 3.57
N HIS A 136 -28.52 -7.67 4.61
CA HIS A 136 -27.43 -8.62 4.83
C HIS A 136 -27.18 -9.51 3.62
N TYR A 137 -26.05 -9.29 2.94
CA TYR A 137 -25.52 -10.15 1.89
C TYR A 137 -24.20 -10.75 2.38
N ARG A 138 -23.98 -12.00 2.03
CA ARG A 138 -22.67 -12.61 2.13
C ARG A 138 -21.88 -12.25 0.89
N PHE A 139 -20.79 -11.52 1.04
CA PHE A 139 -19.91 -11.23 -0.07
C PHE A 139 -19.20 -12.50 -0.55
N GLU A 140 -19.27 -12.75 -1.84
CA GLU A 140 -18.59 -13.87 -2.49
C GLU A 140 -17.61 -13.30 -3.52
N LYS A 141 -16.40 -13.83 -3.52
CA LYS A 141 -15.39 -13.45 -4.50
C LYS A 141 -15.84 -13.85 -5.90
N GLU A 142 -15.50 -13.03 -6.90
CA GLU A 142 -15.55 -13.46 -8.28
C GLU A 142 -14.35 -14.37 -8.58
N GLU A 143 -14.63 -15.53 -9.18
CA GLU A 143 -13.61 -16.53 -9.48
C GLU A 143 -13.51 -16.83 -10.98
N ASN A 144 -14.40 -16.25 -11.78
CA ASN A 144 -14.48 -16.46 -13.22
C ASN A 144 -14.19 -15.17 -13.98
N GLY A 145 -13.33 -15.25 -14.98
CA GLY A 145 -12.97 -14.13 -15.85
C GLY A 145 -11.48 -13.89 -15.94
N ASP A 146 -11.09 -12.84 -16.65
CA ASP A 146 -9.69 -12.49 -16.85
C ASP A 146 -9.09 -11.91 -15.58
N VAL A 147 -7.97 -12.48 -15.16
CA VAL A 147 -7.19 -11.97 -14.03
C VAL A 147 -6.29 -10.85 -14.54
N TRP A 148 -6.41 -9.69 -13.91
CA TRP A 148 -5.52 -8.58 -14.16
C TRP A 148 -4.54 -8.41 -13.02
N PHE A 149 -3.30 -8.10 -13.40
CA PHE A 149 -2.25 -7.69 -12.49
C PHE A 149 -2.16 -6.16 -12.49
N ASN A 150 -2.20 -5.55 -11.31
CA ASN A 150 -1.85 -4.16 -11.10
C ASN A 150 -0.64 -4.08 -10.16
N GLY A 151 0.31 -3.22 -10.47
CA GLY A 151 1.52 -3.05 -9.69
C GLY A 151 2.29 -1.80 -10.10
N CYS A 152 3.46 -1.64 -9.50
CA CYS A 152 4.37 -0.55 -9.84
C CYS A 152 5.81 -1.03 -9.67
N VAL A 153 6.66 -0.69 -10.63
CA VAL A 153 8.11 -0.90 -10.55
C VAL A 153 8.76 0.43 -10.16
N PHE A 154 9.63 0.38 -9.17
CA PHE A 154 10.45 1.51 -8.76
C PHE A 154 11.90 1.15 -9.02
N GLU A 155 12.54 1.87 -9.94
CA GLU A 155 13.96 1.70 -10.19
C GLU A 155 14.77 2.54 -9.20
N ILE A 156 15.69 1.89 -8.48
CA ILE A 156 16.48 2.53 -7.43
C ILE A 156 17.95 2.45 -7.83
N ASP A 157 18.61 3.60 -7.93
CA ASP A 157 20.05 3.66 -8.17
C ASP A 157 20.81 3.02 -7.02
N ASN A 158 21.67 2.06 -7.33
CA ASN A 158 22.36 1.25 -6.32
C ASN A 158 23.38 2.03 -5.49
N LYS A 159 23.91 3.15 -6.01
CA LYS A 159 24.92 3.97 -5.33
C LYS A 159 24.29 5.05 -4.46
N THR A 160 23.35 5.79 -5.02
CA THR A 160 22.68 6.91 -4.34
C THR A 160 21.52 6.48 -3.48
N LYS A 161 20.98 5.26 -3.72
CA LYS A 161 19.74 4.74 -3.12
C LYS A 161 18.52 5.62 -3.38
N SER A 162 18.56 6.45 -4.41
CA SER A 162 17.45 7.29 -4.86
C SER A 162 16.61 6.56 -5.90
N VAL A 163 15.31 6.81 -5.91
CA VAL A 163 14.43 6.37 -7.00
C VAL A 163 14.74 7.20 -8.25
N VAL A 164 14.96 6.54 -9.38
CA VAL A 164 15.32 7.17 -10.64
C VAL A 164 14.24 7.03 -11.71
N ASP A 165 13.38 6.03 -11.60
CA ASP A 165 12.24 5.81 -12.48
C ASP A 165 11.10 5.09 -11.77
N ILE A 166 9.88 5.28 -12.28
CA ILE A 166 8.66 4.62 -11.78
C ILE A 166 7.80 4.22 -12.96
N GLU A 167 7.49 2.94 -13.04
CA GLU A 167 6.62 2.41 -14.08
C GLU A 167 5.39 1.73 -13.45
N ARG A 168 4.21 2.24 -13.78
CA ARG A 168 2.95 1.61 -13.41
C ARG A 168 2.63 0.45 -14.35
N LEU A 169 2.40 -0.72 -13.77
CA LEU A 169 2.10 -1.93 -14.50
C LEU A 169 0.60 -2.26 -14.42
N ARG A 170 0.01 -2.59 -15.57
CA ARG A 170 -1.34 -3.12 -15.67
C ARG A 170 -1.45 -4.04 -16.89
N PHE A 171 -1.67 -5.32 -16.66
CA PHE A 171 -1.81 -6.32 -17.72
C PHE A 171 -2.65 -7.52 -17.28
N SER A 172 -3.21 -8.26 -18.25
CA SER A 172 -3.95 -9.51 -18.09
C SER A 172 -3.16 -10.70 -18.58
#